data_e7ee7d45a93d8cedfbc468e388703b20
#
_entry.id   e7ee7d45a93d8cedfbc468e388703b20
#
_cell.length_a   1.000
_cell.length_b   1.000
_cell.length_c   1.000
_cell.angle_alpha   90.00
_cell.angle_beta   90.00
_cell.angle_gamma   90.00
#
_symmetry.space_group_name_H-M   'P 1'
#
loop_
_entity.id
_entity.type
_entity.pdbx_description
1 polymer ?
#
loop_
_entity_poly.entity_id
_entity_poly.type
_entity_poly.pdbx_seq_one_letter_code
_entity_poly.pdbx_strand_id
1 'polypeptide(L)'
;MSEQTEISGIKKKVLSTGIRVGTSVKTKFMRQYITESSPEGLYMLNIDMTLERIKTAAKFINRMDIKRVIVCSGREYANTPIEKFCEMTGATMMLGRFMLVALEVCQRQQNQLVMH
;
A
#
# COMPACT_ATOMS: atom_id res chain seq x y z
N MET A 1 26.23 1.88 5.28
CA MET A 1 25.97 2.45 6.62
C MET A 1 24.82 3.47 6.64
N SER A 2 24.72 4.34 5.63
CA SER A 2 23.65 5.35 5.55
C SER A 2 22.24 4.75 5.43
N GLU A 3 22.06 3.69 4.65
CA GLU A 3 20.76 3.03 4.47
C GLU A 3 20.20 2.43 5.75
N GLN A 4 21.05 1.79 6.55
CA GLN A 4 20.60 1.18 7.81
C GLN A 4 20.16 2.21 8.85
N THR A 5 20.80 3.37 8.86
CA THR A 5 20.45 4.47 9.77
C THR A 5 19.12 5.11 9.37
N GLU A 6 18.88 5.28 8.08
CA GLU A 6 17.62 5.79 7.56
C GLU A 6 16.46 4.82 7.84
N ILE A 7 16.68 3.53 7.63
CA ILE A 7 15.68 2.49 7.89
C ILE A 7 15.30 2.48 9.37
N SER A 8 16.28 2.62 10.28
CA SER A 8 15.98 2.64 11.71
C SER A 8 15.20 3.88 12.12
N GLY A 9 15.46 5.03 11.51
CA GLY A 9 14.71 6.26 11.71
C GLY A 9 13.27 6.16 11.21
N ILE A 10 13.08 5.60 10.02
CA ILE A 10 11.75 5.33 9.45
C ILE A 10 10.99 4.34 10.33
N LYS A 11 11.65 3.28 10.78
CA LYS A 11 11.04 2.28 11.66
C LYS A 11 10.52 2.89 12.96
N LYS A 12 11.27 3.79 13.58
CA LYS A 12 10.84 4.51 14.78
C LYS A 12 9.61 5.36 14.53
N LYS A 13 9.57 6.10 13.43
CA LYS A 13 8.41 6.91 13.03
C LYS A 13 7.18 6.04 12.79
N VAL A 14 7.35 4.93 12.09
CA VAL A 14 6.26 3.98 11.79
C VAL A 14 5.73 3.35 13.06
N LEU A 15 6.60 2.99 14.02
CA LEU A 15 6.18 2.42 15.30
C LEU A 15 5.40 3.41 16.18
N SER A 16 5.64 4.72 16.02
CA SER A 16 4.90 5.75 16.74
C SER A 16 3.48 5.96 16.20
N THR A 17 3.19 5.44 15.01
CA THR A 17 1.86 5.48 14.39
C THR A 17 1.10 4.19 14.68
N GLY A 18 -0.22 4.18 14.47
CA GLY A 18 -1.03 2.98 14.64
C GLY A 18 -1.02 2.02 13.44
N ILE A 19 -0.04 2.13 12.55
CA ILE A 19 -0.01 1.36 11.29
C ILE A 19 0.07 -0.16 11.48
N ARG A 20 0.64 -0.64 12.57
CA ARG A 20 0.74 -2.07 12.83
C ARG A 20 -0.51 -2.68 13.47
N VAL A 21 -1.47 -1.87 13.87
CA VAL A 21 -2.72 -2.36 14.47
C VAL A 21 -3.64 -2.84 13.35
N GLY A 22 -3.97 -4.12 13.36
CA GLY A 22 -4.86 -4.74 12.39
C GLY A 22 -6.28 -4.94 12.95
N THR A 23 -6.97 -5.92 12.40
CA THR A 23 -8.32 -6.28 12.80
C THR A 23 -8.34 -7.55 13.63
N SER A 24 -9.52 -7.95 14.11
CA SER A 24 -9.72 -9.21 14.83
C SER A 24 -9.79 -10.42 13.90
N VAL A 25 -9.84 -10.20 12.59
CA VAL A 25 -9.93 -11.26 11.57
C VAL A 25 -8.58 -11.46 10.91
N LYS A 26 -8.15 -12.72 10.77
CA LYS A 26 -6.95 -13.07 10.03
C LYS A 26 -7.27 -14.11 8.97
N THR A 27 -6.71 -13.94 7.79
CA THR A 27 -6.76 -14.95 6.74
C THR A 27 -5.55 -15.88 6.83
N LYS A 28 -5.67 -17.05 6.23
CA LYS A 28 -4.59 -18.03 6.21
C LYS A 28 -3.33 -17.48 5.54
N PHE A 29 -3.51 -16.70 4.48
CA PHE A 29 -2.40 -16.05 3.77
C PHE A 29 -1.69 -14.98 4.61
N MET A 30 -2.45 -14.21 5.37
CA MET A 30 -1.91 -13.08 6.15
C MET A 30 -1.19 -13.49 7.43
N ARG A 31 -1.26 -14.77 7.83
CA ARG A 31 -0.60 -15.25 9.05
C ARG A 31 0.90 -14.95 9.07
N GLN A 32 1.55 -15.00 7.92
CA GLN A 32 3.00 -14.73 7.80
C GLN A 32 3.37 -13.28 8.13
N TYR A 33 2.41 -12.36 8.06
CA TYR A 33 2.63 -10.94 8.33
C TYR A 33 2.16 -10.50 9.71
N ILE A 34 1.64 -11.42 10.52
CA ILE A 34 1.10 -11.16 11.86
C ILE A 34 2.09 -11.67 12.89
N THR A 35 2.48 -10.82 13.86
CA THR A 35 3.41 -11.21 14.93
C THR A 35 2.67 -11.73 16.15
N GLU A 36 1.68 -11.00 16.63
CA GLU A 36 0.99 -11.29 17.88
C GLU A 36 -0.41 -10.71 17.86
N SER A 37 -1.24 -11.09 18.83
CA SER A 37 -2.52 -10.44 19.06
C SER A 37 -2.43 -9.52 20.28
N SER A 38 -3.10 -8.37 20.20
CA SER A 38 -3.20 -7.48 21.34
C SER A 38 -4.16 -8.03 22.40
N PRO A 39 -4.09 -7.56 23.66
CA PRO A 39 -5.06 -7.95 24.70
C PRO A 39 -6.52 -7.66 24.32
N GLU A 40 -6.73 -6.73 23.40
CA GLU A 40 -8.06 -6.36 22.90
C GLU A 40 -8.58 -7.31 21.81
N GLY A 41 -7.78 -8.29 21.41
CA GLY A 41 -8.13 -9.25 20.37
C GLY A 41 -7.81 -8.81 18.95
N LEU A 42 -7.07 -7.72 18.77
CA LEU A 42 -6.62 -7.24 17.47
C LEU A 42 -5.27 -7.85 17.10
N TYR A 43 -5.11 -8.24 15.85
CA TYR A 43 -3.85 -8.78 15.36
C TYR A 43 -2.88 -7.64 15.02
N MET A 44 -1.62 -7.80 15.43
CA MET A 44 -0.57 -6.82 15.18
C MET A 44 0.26 -7.25 13.98
N LEU A 45 0.48 -6.33 13.04
CA LEU A 45 1.26 -6.59 11.84
C LEU A 45 2.76 -6.53 12.13
N ASN A 46 3.52 -7.36 11.40
CA ASN A 46 4.98 -7.35 11.46
C ASN A 46 5.52 -6.15 10.67
N ILE A 47 6.08 -5.19 11.36
CA ILE A 47 6.62 -3.96 10.76
C ILE A 47 7.82 -4.24 9.85
N ASP A 48 8.70 -5.15 10.24
CA ASP A 48 9.87 -5.48 9.42
C ASP A 48 9.46 -6.04 8.06
N MET A 49 8.49 -6.95 8.03
CA MET A 49 7.94 -7.48 6.78
C MET A 49 7.18 -6.43 5.98
N THR A 50 6.48 -5.52 6.66
CA THR A 50 5.78 -4.40 6.00
C THR A 50 6.78 -3.50 5.28
N LEU A 51 7.87 -3.12 5.94
CA LEU A 51 8.91 -2.28 5.34
C LEU A 51 9.60 -2.98 4.16
N GLU A 52 9.83 -4.28 4.28
CA GLU A 52 10.39 -5.09 3.20
C GLU A 52 9.47 -5.12 1.97
N ARG A 53 8.16 -5.28 2.20
CA ARG A 53 7.16 -5.23 1.14
C ARG A 53 7.04 -3.85 0.51
N ILE A 54 7.18 -2.79 1.27
CA ILE A 54 7.21 -1.42 0.75
C ILE A 54 8.40 -1.24 -0.19
N LYS A 55 9.57 -1.75 0.16
CA LYS A 55 10.75 -1.72 -0.73
C LYS A 55 10.50 -2.47 -2.03
N THR A 56 9.88 -3.64 -1.96
CA THR A 56 9.54 -4.45 -3.14
C THR A 56 8.56 -3.69 -4.03
N ALA A 57 7.53 -3.08 -3.45
CA ALA A 57 6.55 -2.27 -4.17
C ALA A 57 7.21 -1.05 -4.83
N ALA A 58 8.12 -0.38 -4.12
CA ALA A 58 8.85 0.77 -4.66
C ALA A 58 9.71 0.40 -5.86
N LYS A 59 10.39 -0.74 -5.81
CA LYS A 59 11.17 -1.26 -6.94
C LYS A 59 10.28 -1.57 -8.14
N PHE A 60 9.12 -2.13 -7.90
CA PHE A 60 8.14 -2.43 -8.96
C PHE A 60 7.66 -1.15 -9.64
N ILE A 61 7.28 -0.14 -8.86
CA ILE A 61 6.81 1.15 -9.38
C ILE A 61 7.91 1.88 -10.13
N ASN A 62 9.17 1.78 -9.66
CA ASN A 62 10.31 2.44 -10.27
C ASN A 62 10.64 1.93 -11.68
N ARG A 63 10.15 0.76 -12.05
CA ARG A 63 10.29 0.22 -13.42
C ARG A 63 9.40 0.94 -14.42
N MET A 64 8.40 1.66 -13.96
CA MET A 64 7.43 2.36 -14.79
C MET A 64 7.71 3.87 -14.79
N ASP A 65 7.29 4.55 -15.87
CA ASP A 65 7.27 6.00 -15.87
C ASP A 65 6.20 6.48 -14.86
N ILE A 66 6.63 7.27 -13.89
CA ILE A 66 5.74 7.74 -12.82
C ILE A 66 4.54 8.54 -13.36
N LYS A 67 4.69 9.18 -14.50
CA LYS A 67 3.59 9.91 -15.15
C LYS A 67 2.48 9.00 -15.64
N ARG A 68 2.78 7.72 -15.84
CA ARG A 68 1.82 6.69 -16.28
C ARG A 68 1.20 5.93 -15.10
N VAL A 69 1.63 6.20 -13.88
CA VAL A 69 1.12 5.56 -12.67
C VAL A 69 -0.07 6.35 -12.16
N ILE A 70 -1.19 5.68 -11.99
CA ILE A 70 -2.40 6.26 -11.41
C ILE A 70 -2.67 5.57 -10.08
N VAL A 71 -2.80 6.37 -9.03
CA VAL A 71 -3.11 5.88 -7.69
C VAL A 71 -4.57 6.20 -7.38
N CYS A 72 -5.34 5.19 -7.03
CA CYS A 72 -6.77 5.36 -6.79
C CYS A 72 -7.20 4.67 -5.50
N SER A 73 -8.29 5.17 -4.92
CA SER A 73 -8.92 4.59 -3.75
C SER A 73 -10.41 4.90 -3.72
N GLY A 74 -11.20 3.93 -3.27
CA GLY A 74 -12.63 4.11 -3.03
C GLY A 74 -12.97 4.46 -1.58
N ARG A 75 -11.98 4.61 -0.71
CA ARG A 75 -12.18 4.88 0.72
C ARG A 75 -11.58 6.22 1.12
N GLU A 76 -12.33 7.00 1.90
CA GLU A 76 -11.90 8.33 2.33
C GLU A 76 -10.63 8.34 3.18
N TYR A 77 -10.47 7.33 4.03
CA TYR A 77 -9.29 7.26 4.91
C TYR A 77 -7.98 7.07 4.15
N ALA A 78 -8.03 6.67 2.89
CA ALA A 78 -6.85 6.54 2.05
C ALA A 78 -6.49 7.83 1.30
N ASN A 79 -7.32 8.87 1.35
CA ASN A 79 -7.10 10.11 0.60
C ASN A 79 -5.79 10.79 0.99
N THR A 80 -5.54 10.98 2.28
CA THR A 80 -4.33 11.66 2.76
C THR A 80 -3.04 10.94 2.37
N PRO A 81 -2.90 9.61 2.56
CA PRO A 81 -1.73 8.89 2.07
C PRO A 81 -1.53 9.00 0.56
N ILE A 82 -2.61 8.93 -0.22
CA ILE A 82 -2.55 9.03 -1.68
C ILE A 82 -2.12 10.41 -2.13
N GLU A 83 -2.66 11.46 -1.53
CA GLU A 83 -2.27 12.83 -1.81
C GLU A 83 -0.78 13.06 -1.56
N LYS A 84 -0.28 12.58 -0.43
CA LYS A 84 1.14 12.69 -0.10
C LYS A 84 2.02 11.90 -1.07
N PHE A 85 1.63 10.71 -1.42
CA PHE A 85 2.36 9.89 -2.37
C PHE A 85 2.46 10.57 -3.74
N CYS A 86 1.35 11.10 -4.24
CA CYS A 86 1.31 11.78 -5.54
C CYS A 86 2.08 13.11 -5.52
N GLU A 87 2.03 13.85 -4.41
CA GLU A 87 2.80 15.07 -4.21
C GLU A 87 4.31 14.81 -4.28
N MET A 88 4.75 13.74 -3.63
CA MET A 88 6.17 13.40 -3.56
C MET A 88 6.71 12.74 -4.82
N THR A 89 5.90 12.01 -5.56
CA THR A 89 6.34 11.23 -6.72
C THR A 89 5.94 11.84 -8.06
N GLY A 90 4.91 12.66 -8.09
CA GLY A 90 4.35 13.20 -9.33
C GLY A 90 3.35 12.27 -10.02
N ALA A 91 2.93 11.18 -9.38
CA ALA A 91 1.91 10.28 -9.90
C ALA A 91 0.54 10.99 -9.95
N THR A 92 -0.33 10.50 -10.83
CA THR A 92 -1.71 11.00 -10.93
C THR A 92 -2.58 10.32 -9.88
N MET A 93 -3.41 11.08 -9.18
CA MET A 93 -4.37 10.50 -8.24
C MET A 93 -5.79 10.55 -8.79
N MET A 94 -6.54 9.52 -8.47
CA MET A 94 -7.97 9.42 -8.74
C MET A 94 -8.67 8.94 -7.47
N LEU A 95 -9.50 9.79 -6.88
CA LEU A 95 -10.20 9.49 -5.65
C LEU A 95 -11.70 9.31 -5.94
N GLY A 96 -12.30 8.36 -5.22
CA GLY A 96 -13.73 8.10 -5.31
C GLY A 96 -14.05 6.72 -5.90
N ARG A 97 -15.15 6.17 -5.45
CA ARG A 97 -15.64 4.83 -5.82
C ARG A 97 -15.92 4.68 -7.32
N PHE A 98 -16.42 5.73 -7.92
CA PHE A 98 -16.77 5.73 -9.33
C PHE A 98 -15.55 5.45 -10.22
N MET A 99 -14.39 5.98 -9.85
CA MET A 99 -13.18 5.80 -10.63
C MET A 99 -12.67 4.35 -10.61
N LEU A 100 -12.85 3.63 -9.49
CA LEU A 100 -12.50 2.22 -9.40
C LEU A 100 -13.34 1.36 -10.35
N VAL A 101 -14.64 1.65 -10.45
CA VAL A 101 -15.54 0.94 -11.38
C VAL A 101 -15.14 1.21 -12.84
N ALA A 102 -14.79 2.46 -13.17
CA ALA A 102 -14.32 2.82 -14.50
C ALA A 102 -13.02 2.09 -14.88
N LEU A 103 -12.08 1.98 -13.94
CA LEU A 103 -10.84 1.24 -14.16
C LEU A 103 -11.07 -0.26 -14.37
N GLU A 104 -12.00 -0.85 -13.64
CA GLU A 104 -12.39 -2.26 -13.81
C GLU A 104 -12.92 -2.53 -15.21
N VAL A 105 -13.80 -1.66 -15.69
CA VAL A 105 -14.35 -1.77 -17.05
C VAL A 105 -13.25 -1.64 -18.12
N CYS A 106 -12.35 -0.68 -17.97
CA CYS A 106 -11.21 -0.51 -18.87
C CYS A 106 -10.31 -1.74 -18.90
N GLN A 107 -10.04 -2.32 -17.73
CA GLN A 107 -9.21 -3.52 -17.62
C GLN A 107 -9.86 -4.73 -18.30
N ARG A 108 -11.16 -4.90 -18.16
CA ARG A 108 -11.91 -5.96 -18.86
C ARG A 108 -11.83 -5.80 -20.36
N GLN A 109 -11.95 -4.58 -20.87
CA GLN A 109 -11.83 -4.30 -22.30
C GLN A 109 -10.43 -4.65 -22.83
N GLN A 110 -9.38 -4.31 -22.09
CA GLN A 110 -8.01 -4.67 -22.46
C GLN A 110 -7.81 -6.18 -22.50
N ASN A 111 -8.34 -6.90 -21.52
CA ASN A 111 -8.26 -8.36 -21.48
C ASN A 111 -8.98 -9.01 -22.67
N GLN A 112 -10.11 -8.47 -23.10
CA GLN A 112 -10.81 -8.94 -24.29
C GLN A 112 -10.01 -8.69 -25.57
N LEU A 113 -9.32 -7.56 -25.67
CA LEU A 113 -8.46 -7.26 -26.81
C LEU A 113 -7.24 -8.17 -26.90
N VAL A 114 -6.67 -8.54 -25.74
CA VAL A 114 -5.51 -9.43 -25.67
C VAL A 114 -5.89 -10.89 -26.00
N MET A 115 -7.14 -11.30 -25.76
CA MET A 115 -7.61 -12.65 -26.06
C MET A 115 -7.98 -12.86 -27.54
N HIS A 116 -8.00 -11.82 -28.32
CA HIS A 116 -8.22 -11.84 -29.76
C HIS A 116 -6.92 -11.61 -30.54
#